data_bf49cc8d0528b87a304b405efd69efbc
#
_entry.id   bf49cc8d0528b87a304b405efd69efbc
#
_cell.length_a   1.000
_cell.length_b   1.000
_cell.length_c   1.000
_cell.angle_alpha   90.00
_cell.angle_beta   90.00
_cell.angle_gamma   90.00
#
_symmetry.space_group_name_H-M   'P 1'
#
loop_
_entity.id
_entity.type
_entity.pdbx_description
1 polymer ?
#
loop_
_entity_poly.entity_id
_entity_poly.type
_entity_poly.pdbx_seq_one_letter_code
_entity_poly.pdbx_strand_id
1 'polypeptide(L)'
;MMQEGEAGMRGNRRIAVFAFTRAYGEQKFYKRLEQEGWETALTACENLEGINCYCGEAAAEALRERIQAFGLSGIHFLDSGNYHYVSRLWLEQAEEPFDLLVFDHHTDMQEPAFGGILSCGGWVRAALEELPLLRQVYLAGPPADSREAREELFGFMDRVLWIPEEELGNGEVLERCLAAEEDGCRPLYISVDKDILRMEDAVTNWDQGKVELSALLKSIRAAGRARRVLGMDVCGEEPEGNAA
;
A
#
# COMPACT_ATOMS: atom_id res chain seq x y z
N MET A 1 13.23 -32.49 15.30
CA MET A 1 11.95 -31.95 14.85
C MET A 1 12.03 -30.43 14.88
N MET A 2 12.73 -29.87 13.90
CA MET A 2 12.77 -28.39 13.64
C MET A 2 13.05 -28.21 12.14
N GLN A 3 12.10 -28.48 11.26
CA GLN A 3 12.22 -28.25 9.82
C GLN A 3 10.87 -27.99 9.09
N GLU A 4 9.76 -27.83 9.80
CA GLU A 4 8.45 -27.61 9.16
C GLU A 4 7.99 -26.14 9.15
N GLY A 5 8.76 -25.20 9.72
CA GLY A 5 8.42 -23.77 9.79
C GLY A 5 8.87 -22.92 8.58
N GLU A 6 9.76 -23.42 7.72
CA GLU A 6 10.34 -22.62 6.62
C GLU A 6 9.70 -22.83 5.24
N ALA A 7 8.81 -23.78 5.10
CA ALA A 7 8.20 -24.11 3.81
C ALA A 7 7.13 -23.11 3.35
N GLY A 8 6.55 -22.31 4.27
CA GLY A 8 5.47 -21.35 3.97
C GLY A 8 5.94 -20.02 3.38
N MET A 9 7.20 -19.67 3.45
CA MET A 9 7.74 -18.36 3.00
C MET A 9 8.60 -18.44 1.73
N ARG A 10 8.62 -19.56 1.03
CA ARG A 10 9.30 -19.66 -0.29
C ARG A 10 8.43 -19.21 -1.46
N GLY A 11 7.28 -18.57 -1.20
CA GLY A 11 6.45 -17.90 -2.20
C GLY A 11 7.12 -16.65 -2.71
N ASN A 12 7.52 -16.67 -3.95
CA ASN A 12 7.80 -15.54 -4.84
C ASN A 12 8.59 -14.37 -4.21
N ARG A 13 9.92 -14.53 -4.10
CA ARG A 13 10.83 -13.41 -3.78
C ARG A 13 10.93 -12.48 -4.99
N ARG A 14 9.88 -11.72 -5.26
CA ARG A 14 9.78 -10.79 -6.38
C ARG A 14 9.63 -9.37 -5.88
N ILE A 15 10.34 -8.46 -6.52
CA ILE A 15 10.26 -7.02 -6.27
C ILE A 15 10.10 -6.31 -7.59
N ALA A 16 9.05 -5.48 -7.68
CA ALA A 16 8.88 -4.50 -8.74
C ALA A 16 9.17 -3.10 -8.17
N VAL A 17 10.01 -2.34 -8.84
CA VAL A 17 10.34 -0.96 -8.49
C VAL A 17 9.87 -0.07 -9.62
N PHE A 18 8.87 0.75 -9.36
CA PHE A 18 8.33 1.74 -10.29
C PHE A 18 8.92 3.10 -9.94
N ALA A 19 9.86 3.58 -10.74
CA ALA A 19 10.54 4.84 -10.53
C ALA A 19 9.84 5.95 -11.29
N PHE A 20 9.15 6.81 -10.59
CA PHE A 20 8.48 8.01 -11.10
C PHE A 20 9.35 9.26 -10.91
N THR A 21 10.24 9.21 -9.92
CA THR A 21 11.19 10.26 -9.58
C THR A 21 12.62 9.71 -9.55
N ARG A 22 13.57 10.48 -9.03
CA ARG A 22 14.94 10.03 -8.86
C ARG A 22 15.21 9.27 -7.56
N ALA A 23 14.21 9.15 -6.67
CA ALA A 23 14.38 8.58 -5.35
C ALA A 23 15.06 7.19 -5.38
N TYR A 24 14.62 6.29 -6.23
CA TYR A 24 15.20 4.95 -6.33
C TYR A 24 16.51 4.88 -7.11
N GLY A 25 16.85 5.90 -7.90
CA GLY A 25 18.13 5.98 -8.61
C GLY A 25 19.33 6.01 -7.64
N GLU A 26 19.16 6.60 -6.47
CA GLU A 26 20.18 6.76 -5.44
C GLU A 26 20.20 5.61 -4.44
N GLN A 27 19.04 5.10 -4.03
CA GLN A 27 18.89 4.12 -2.95
C GLN A 27 19.46 2.73 -3.28
N LYS A 28 19.29 2.22 -4.47
CA LYS A 28 19.86 0.94 -4.99
C LYS A 28 19.64 -0.30 -4.08
N PHE A 29 18.71 -0.25 -3.12
CA PHE A 29 18.44 -1.37 -2.19
C PHE A 29 18.06 -2.66 -2.93
N TYR A 30 17.33 -2.54 -4.03
CA TYR A 30 16.89 -3.65 -4.86
C TYR A 30 18.07 -4.43 -5.47
N LYS A 31 19.22 -3.79 -5.74
CA LYS A 31 20.43 -4.47 -6.22
C LYS A 31 21.03 -5.42 -5.17
N ARG A 32 20.92 -5.06 -3.88
CA ARG A 32 21.35 -5.96 -2.79
C ARG A 32 20.43 -7.17 -2.71
N LEU A 33 19.11 -6.96 -2.82
CA LEU A 33 18.13 -8.03 -2.79
C LEU A 33 18.28 -8.98 -3.99
N GLU A 34 18.63 -8.45 -5.16
CA GLU A 34 18.97 -9.24 -6.34
C GLU A 34 20.16 -10.18 -6.06
N GLN A 35 21.21 -9.71 -5.39
CA GLN A 35 22.34 -10.52 -4.96
C GLN A 35 21.96 -11.60 -3.92
N GLU A 36 20.91 -11.37 -3.16
CA GLU A 36 20.31 -12.31 -2.20
C GLU A 36 19.32 -13.30 -2.86
N GLY A 37 19.20 -13.27 -4.20
CA GLY A 37 18.38 -14.19 -4.99
C GLY A 37 16.91 -13.77 -5.12
N TRP A 38 16.59 -12.48 -4.94
CA TRP A 38 15.29 -11.96 -5.28
C TRP A 38 15.21 -11.65 -6.77
N GLU A 39 14.09 -11.96 -7.41
CA GLU A 39 13.74 -11.45 -8.73
C GLU A 39 13.38 -9.98 -8.61
N THR A 40 14.20 -9.10 -9.19
CA THR A 40 13.98 -7.66 -9.13
C THR A 40 13.77 -7.08 -10.53
N ALA A 41 12.84 -6.16 -10.65
CA ALA A 41 12.60 -5.43 -11.88
C ALA A 41 12.42 -3.94 -11.59
N LEU A 42 13.19 -3.12 -12.32
CA LEU A 42 13.10 -1.66 -12.27
C LEU A 42 12.38 -1.16 -13.52
N THR A 43 11.27 -0.46 -13.31
CA THR A 43 10.45 0.14 -14.37
C THR A 43 10.53 1.65 -14.30
N ALA A 44 11.11 2.26 -15.32
CA ALA A 44 11.17 3.72 -15.43
C ALA A 44 9.80 4.28 -15.84
N CYS A 45 9.29 5.21 -15.04
CA CYS A 45 7.99 5.87 -15.26
C CYS A 45 8.11 7.41 -15.34
N GLU A 46 9.32 7.96 -15.21
CA GLU A 46 9.57 9.42 -15.20
C GLU A 46 9.12 10.13 -16.48
N ASN A 47 8.98 9.38 -17.58
CA ASN A 47 8.56 9.91 -18.88
C ASN A 47 7.05 9.91 -19.10
N LEU A 48 6.26 9.44 -18.16
CA LEU A 48 4.81 9.51 -18.26
C LEU A 48 4.32 10.91 -17.88
N GLU A 49 3.44 11.47 -18.69
CA GLU A 49 2.85 12.78 -18.44
C GLU A 49 1.50 12.64 -17.70
N GLY A 50 1.15 13.65 -16.89
CA GLY A 50 -0.14 13.71 -16.20
C GLY A 50 -0.30 12.66 -15.09
N ILE A 51 0.80 12.30 -14.42
CA ILE A 51 0.84 11.25 -13.39
C ILE A 51 1.07 11.77 -11.97
N ASN A 52 1.42 13.05 -11.79
CA ASN A 52 1.72 13.58 -10.46
C ASN A 52 0.43 13.87 -9.69
N CYS A 53 0.21 13.19 -8.58
CA CYS A 53 -0.98 13.20 -7.71
C CYS A 53 -2.29 12.74 -8.40
N TYR A 54 -2.38 12.84 -9.72
CA TYR A 54 -3.55 12.48 -10.53
C TYR A 54 -3.11 11.62 -11.70
N CYS A 55 -3.97 10.69 -12.12
CA CYS A 55 -3.69 9.79 -13.22
C CYS A 55 -4.76 9.89 -14.31
N GLY A 56 -4.41 10.49 -15.44
CA GLY A 56 -5.27 10.49 -16.62
C GLY A 56 -5.36 9.10 -17.25
N GLU A 57 -6.44 8.84 -18.00
CA GLU A 57 -6.73 7.51 -18.57
C GLU A 57 -5.59 6.95 -19.43
N ALA A 58 -4.96 7.78 -20.27
CA ALA A 58 -3.84 7.34 -21.11
C ALA A 58 -2.61 6.91 -20.29
N ALA A 59 -2.36 7.60 -19.17
CA ALA A 59 -1.29 7.23 -18.25
C ALA A 59 -1.64 5.97 -17.44
N ALA A 60 -2.90 5.83 -17.01
CA ALA A 60 -3.38 4.64 -16.34
C ALA A 60 -3.23 3.39 -17.23
N GLU A 61 -3.57 3.49 -18.52
CA GLU A 61 -3.38 2.39 -19.47
C GLU A 61 -1.92 2.01 -19.62
N ALA A 62 -1.03 2.99 -19.80
CA ALA A 62 0.41 2.75 -19.86
C ALA A 62 1.00 2.13 -18.58
N LEU A 63 0.42 2.44 -17.41
CA LEU A 63 0.79 1.81 -16.14
C LEU A 63 0.25 0.38 -16.06
N ARG A 64 -0.99 0.12 -16.46
CA ARG A 64 -1.57 -1.25 -16.51
C ARG A 64 -0.72 -2.20 -17.35
N GLU A 65 -0.28 -1.77 -18.54
CA GLU A 65 0.61 -2.56 -19.39
C GLU A 65 1.91 -2.94 -18.67
N ARG A 66 2.52 -2.00 -17.93
CA ARG A 66 3.73 -2.26 -17.16
C ARG A 66 3.49 -3.19 -15.98
N ILE A 67 2.40 -2.98 -15.26
CA ILE A 67 2.00 -3.77 -14.08
C ILE A 67 1.69 -5.22 -14.47
N GLN A 68 0.99 -5.43 -15.59
CA GLN A 68 0.55 -6.75 -16.04
C GLN A 68 1.70 -7.78 -16.15
N ALA A 69 2.90 -7.31 -16.46
CA ALA A 69 4.08 -8.17 -16.58
C ALA A 69 4.52 -8.81 -15.24
N PHE A 70 4.12 -8.21 -14.11
CA PHE A 70 4.58 -8.65 -12.78
C PHE A 70 3.55 -9.52 -12.04
N GLY A 71 2.26 -9.33 -12.28
CA GLY A 71 1.20 -9.97 -11.50
C GLY A 71 1.09 -9.37 -10.08
N LEU A 72 0.11 -9.83 -9.31
CA LEU A 72 -0.26 -9.25 -8.01
C LEU A 72 0.72 -9.60 -6.88
N SER A 73 1.48 -10.70 -7.01
CA SER A 73 2.33 -11.21 -5.93
C SER A 73 3.70 -10.53 -5.88
N GLY A 74 4.24 -10.39 -4.67
CA GLY A 74 5.55 -9.78 -4.43
C GLY A 74 5.46 -8.47 -3.65
N ILE A 75 6.53 -7.68 -3.72
CA ILE A 75 6.60 -6.35 -3.11
C ILE A 75 6.79 -5.33 -4.23
N HIS A 76 5.94 -4.32 -4.26
CA HIS A 76 5.91 -3.29 -5.29
C HIS A 76 6.26 -1.94 -4.66
N PHE A 77 7.36 -1.36 -5.09
CA PHE A 77 7.78 -0.03 -4.64
C PHE A 77 7.28 1.02 -5.63
N LEU A 78 6.49 1.97 -5.13
CA LEU A 78 5.72 2.92 -5.94
C LEU A 78 6.23 4.37 -5.82
N ASP A 79 7.47 4.56 -5.33
CA ASP A 79 8.11 5.87 -5.22
C ASP A 79 7.41 6.79 -4.18
N SER A 80 7.15 8.03 -4.49
CA SER A 80 6.50 9.00 -3.61
C SER A 80 5.01 8.71 -3.38
N GLY A 81 4.44 9.17 -2.28
CA GLY A 81 3.00 9.13 -1.99
C GLY A 81 2.13 9.80 -3.07
N ASN A 82 2.71 10.69 -3.90
CA ASN A 82 2.02 11.24 -5.06
C ASN A 82 1.53 10.16 -6.04
N TYR A 83 2.12 8.98 -6.00
CA TYR A 83 1.81 7.84 -6.89
C TYR A 83 1.08 6.71 -6.18
N HIS A 84 0.59 6.91 -4.95
CA HIS A 84 -0.12 5.89 -4.18
C HIS A 84 -1.33 5.31 -4.94
N TYR A 85 -1.97 6.07 -5.81
CA TYR A 85 -3.06 5.60 -6.67
C TYR A 85 -2.69 4.40 -7.57
N VAL A 86 -1.40 4.14 -7.79
CA VAL A 86 -0.94 2.98 -8.57
C VAL A 86 -1.34 1.67 -7.90
N SER A 87 -1.49 1.66 -6.57
CA SER A 87 -2.03 0.55 -5.80
C SER A 87 -3.39 0.10 -6.33
N ARG A 88 -4.28 1.04 -6.64
CA ARG A 88 -5.59 0.71 -7.24
C ARG A 88 -5.46 -0.01 -8.58
N LEU A 89 -4.52 0.41 -9.44
CA LEU A 89 -4.27 -0.26 -10.72
C LEU A 89 -3.68 -1.66 -10.52
N TRP A 90 -2.86 -1.84 -9.47
CA TRP A 90 -2.32 -3.14 -9.13
C TRP A 90 -3.40 -4.12 -8.68
N LEU A 91 -4.37 -3.65 -7.86
CA LEU A 91 -5.49 -4.43 -7.36
C LEU A 91 -6.45 -4.93 -8.46
N GLU A 92 -6.43 -4.34 -9.65
CA GLU A 92 -7.18 -4.85 -10.81
C GLU A 92 -6.79 -6.27 -11.22
N GLN A 93 -5.60 -6.74 -10.82
CA GLN A 93 -5.11 -8.09 -11.12
C GLN A 93 -5.60 -9.16 -10.14
N ALA A 94 -6.41 -8.81 -9.15
CA ALA A 94 -6.97 -9.80 -8.23
C ALA A 94 -7.94 -10.73 -8.97
N GLU A 95 -7.77 -12.04 -8.78
CA GLU A 95 -8.58 -13.09 -9.42
C GLU A 95 -9.58 -13.74 -8.45
N GLU A 96 -9.53 -13.39 -7.17
CA GLU A 96 -10.40 -13.91 -6.12
C GLU A 96 -10.86 -12.78 -5.18
N PRO A 97 -11.97 -12.93 -4.45
CA PRO A 97 -12.36 -11.97 -3.43
C PRO A 97 -11.26 -11.78 -2.38
N PHE A 98 -10.95 -10.52 -2.07
CA PHE A 98 -9.88 -10.14 -1.15
C PHE A 98 -10.26 -8.96 -0.28
N ASP A 99 -9.48 -8.74 0.75
CA ASP A 99 -9.52 -7.56 1.60
C ASP A 99 -8.24 -6.72 1.43
N LEU A 100 -8.36 -5.43 1.64
CA LEU A 100 -7.26 -4.48 1.53
C LEU A 100 -6.89 -3.98 2.93
N LEU A 101 -5.61 -4.03 3.29
CA LEU A 101 -5.06 -3.38 4.47
C LEU A 101 -4.18 -2.22 4.03
N VAL A 102 -4.56 -1.01 4.40
CA VAL A 102 -3.84 0.23 4.11
C VAL A 102 -3.22 0.75 5.39
N PHE A 103 -1.92 0.99 5.37
CA PHE A 103 -1.18 1.74 6.37
C PHE A 103 -0.84 3.11 5.80
N ASP A 104 -1.46 4.17 6.32
CA ASP A 104 -1.38 5.51 5.78
C ASP A 104 -1.77 6.54 6.86
N HIS A 105 -1.16 7.71 6.86
CA HIS A 105 -1.61 8.82 7.72
C HIS A 105 -2.93 9.42 7.23
N HIS A 106 -3.21 9.31 5.93
CA HIS A 106 -4.41 9.80 5.25
C HIS A 106 -5.43 8.68 5.06
N THR A 107 -6.63 9.03 4.65
CA THR A 107 -7.68 8.04 4.34
C THR A 107 -7.61 7.54 2.91
N ASP A 108 -7.13 8.37 2.00
CA ASP A 108 -7.22 8.19 0.54
C ASP A 108 -8.64 7.89 0.04
N MET A 109 -9.64 8.47 0.77
CA MET A 109 -11.08 8.32 0.52
C MET A 109 -11.75 9.60 0.01
N GLN A 110 -10.95 10.59 -0.45
CA GLN A 110 -11.46 11.84 -1.00
C GLN A 110 -12.39 11.61 -2.19
N GLU A 111 -13.38 12.48 -2.32
CA GLU A 111 -14.23 12.48 -3.52
C GLU A 111 -13.40 12.81 -4.77
N PRO A 112 -13.63 12.09 -5.88
CA PRO A 112 -12.92 12.35 -7.10
C PRO A 112 -13.07 13.80 -7.57
N ALA A 113 -11.95 14.48 -7.79
CA ALA A 113 -11.94 15.78 -8.45
C ALA A 113 -12.13 15.63 -9.98
N PHE A 114 -12.61 16.68 -10.64
CA PHE A 114 -12.57 16.78 -12.10
C PHE A 114 -13.06 15.55 -12.89
N GLY A 115 -14.29 15.12 -12.66
CA GLY A 115 -14.92 14.11 -13.51
C GLY A 115 -14.49 12.66 -13.23
N GLY A 116 -14.01 12.37 -12.05
CA GLY A 116 -13.68 11.00 -11.63
C GLY A 116 -12.24 10.60 -11.92
N ILE A 117 -11.33 11.56 -12.12
CA ILE A 117 -9.91 11.25 -12.32
C ILE A 117 -9.32 10.55 -11.07
N LEU A 118 -8.59 9.47 -11.29
CA LEU A 118 -7.89 8.75 -10.23
C LEU A 118 -6.81 9.65 -9.60
N SER A 119 -6.76 9.68 -8.27
CA SER A 119 -5.81 10.50 -7.51
C SER A 119 -5.20 9.75 -6.32
N CYS A 120 -4.06 10.23 -5.82
CA CYS A 120 -3.44 9.67 -4.63
C CYS A 120 -4.37 9.77 -3.41
N GLY A 121 -5.04 10.89 -3.17
CA GLY A 121 -5.94 11.05 -2.04
C GLY A 121 -7.33 10.41 -2.21
N GLY A 122 -7.64 9.76 -3.32
CA GLY A 122 -8.98 9.18 -3.58
C GLY A 122 -8.96 7.72 -4.07
N TRP A 123 -7.81 7.08 -4.11
CA TRP A 123 -7.66 5.76 -4.72
C TRP A 123 -8.34 4.63 -3.94
N VAL A 124 -8.38 4.72 -2.61
CA VAL A 124 -9.06 3.71 -1.77
C VAL A 124 -10.56 3.74 -2.02
N ARG A 125 -11.16 4.94 -2.10
CA ARG A 125 -12.56 5.10 -2.48
C ARG A 125 -12.83 4.55 -3.87
N ALA A 126 -12.01 4.91 -4.86
CA ALA A 126 -12.14 4.39 -6.22
C ALA A 126 -12.03 2.85 -6.26
N ALA A 127 -11.12 2.26 -5.48
CA ALA A 127 -11.01 0.82 -5.36
C ALA A 127 -12.28 0.17 -4.78
N LEU A 128 -12.86 0.74 -3.70
CA LEU A 128 -14.10 0.27 -3.10
C LEU A 128 -15.30 0.35 -4.05
N GLU A 129 -15.38 1.43 -4.83
CA GLU A 129 -16.51 1.66 -5.75
C GLU A 129 -16.40 0.83 -7.03
N GLU A 130 -15.19 0.58 -7.54
CA GLU A 130 -14.97 0.04 -8.88
C GLU A 130 -14.46 -1.40 -8.92
N LEU A 131 -13.84 -1.93 -7.84
CA LEU A 131 -13.29 -3.28 -7.84
C LEU A 131 -14.27 -4.28 -7.21
N PRO A 132 -14.93 -5.13 -8.00
CA PRO A 132 -15.98 -6.02 -7.49
C PRO A 132 -15.47 -7.14 -6.59
N LEU A 133 -14.17 -7.43 -6.63
CA LEU A 133 -13.54 -8.45 -5.78
C LEU A 133 -13.03 -7.90 -4.44
N LEU A 134 -12.89 -6.59 -4.29
CA LEU A 134 -12.55 -5.96 -3.01
C LEU A 134 -13.77 -5.99 -2.09
N ARG A 135 -13.65 -6.61 -0.91
CA ARG A 135 -14.75 -6.81 0.03
C ARG A 135 -14.69 -5.86 1.22
N GLN A 136 -13.55 -5.77 1.87
CA GLN A 136 -13.34 -5.00 3.08
C GLN A 136 -12.03 -4.21 2.98
N VAL A 137 -12.00 -3.01 3.53
CA VAL A 137 -10.78 -2.23 3.74
C VAL A 137 -10.53 -2.10 5.24
N TYR A 138 -9.33 -2.40 5.66
CA TYR A 138 -8.78 -2.07 6.97
C TYR A 138 -7.88 -0.86 6.79
N LEU A 139 -8.34 0.29 7.25
CA LEU A 139 -7.60 1.55 7.14
C LEU A 139 -6.92 1.83 8.47
N ALA A 140 -5.60 1.68 8.51
CA ALA A 140 -4.80 1.75 9.71
C ALA A 140 -3.86 2.97 9.64
N GLY A 141 -4.10 3.98 10.47
CA GLY A 141 -3.24 5.13 10.58
C GLY A 141 -3.90 6.47 10.82
N PRO A 142 -4.95 6.89 10.09
CA PRO A 142 -5.52 8.22 10.34
C PRO A 142 -5.84 8.41 11.83
N PRO A 143 -5.45 9.56 12.45
CA PRO A 143 -5.59 9.78 13.89
C PRO A 143 -7.03 9.67 14.38
N ALA A 144 -7.25 9.18 15.61
CA ALA A 144 -8.59 8.99 16.19
C ALA A 144 -9.42 10.28 16.28
N ASP A 145 -8.79 11.43 16.38
CA ASP A 145 -9.43 12.75 16.45
C ASP A 145 -9.58 13.42 15.07
N SER A 146 -9.12 12.78 13.98
CA SER A 146 -9.26 13.32 12.63
C SER A 146 -10.71 13.53 12.26
N ARG A 147 -11.08 14.80 12.05
CA ARG A 147 -12.40 15.18 11.56
C ARG A 147 -12.56 14.83 10.08
N GLU A 148 -11.51 15.02 9.31
CA GLU A 148 -11.46 14.73 7.89
C GLU A 148 -11.71 13.23 7.65
N ALA A 149 -11.01 12.34 8.37
CA ALA A 149 -11.24 10.91 8.29
C ALA A 149 -12.70 10.54 8.59
N ARG A 150 -13.33 11.13 9.62
CA ARG A 150 -14.74 10.86 9.92
C ARG A 150 -15.69 11.29 8.82
N GLU A 151 -15.42 12.45 8.19
CA GLU A 151 -16.25 12.97 7.10
C GLU A 151 -16.09 12.11 5.83
N GLU A 152 -14.87 11.73 5.46
CA GLU A 152 -14.58 10.94 4.27
C GLU A 152 -15.04 9.47 4.39
N LEU A 153 -14.96 8.88 5.57
CA LEU A 153 -15.41 7.52 5.83
C LEU A 153 -16.93 7.41 6.04
N PHE A 154 -17.63 8.54 6.22
CA PHE A 154 -19.08 8.53 6.39
C PHE A 154 -19.77 7.97 5.14
N GLY A 155 -20.51 6.88 5.29
CA GLY A 155 -21.14 6.16 4.17
C GLY A 155 -20.39 4.92 3.71
N PHE A 156 -19.17 4.67 4.21
CA PHE A 156 -18.38 3.48 3.89
C PHE A 156 -18.12 2.57 5.11
N MET A 157 -18.67 2.90 6.27
CA MET A 157 -18.42 2.20 7.54
C MET A 157 -18.86 0.74 7.57
N ASP A 158 -19.66 0.30 6.62
CA ASP A 158 -20.03 -1.10 6.40
C ASP A 158 -18.92 -1.90 5.68
N ARG A 159 -18.03 -1.19 4.98
CA ARG A 159 -16.93 -1.78 4.18
C ARG A 159 -15.54 -1.29 4.58
N VAL A 160 -15.45 -0.32 5.48
CA VAL A 160 -14.17 0.21 5.97
C VAL A 160 -14.12 0.09 7.49
N LEU A 161 -13.10 -0.61 7.98
CA LEU A 161 -12.77 -0.65 9.39
C LEU A 161 -11.57 0.25 9.63
N TRP A 162 -11.79 1.34 10.34
CA TRP A 162 -10.76 2.31 10.69
C TRP A 162 -10.06 1.93 11.99
N ILE A 163 -8.73 1.85 11.95
CA ILE A 163 -7.85 1.56 13.09
C ILE A 163 -6.92 2.78 13.26
N PRO A 164 -7.14 3.62 14.27
CA PRO A 164 -6.32 4.81 14.50
C PRO A 164 -4.84 4.50 14.76
N GLU A 165 -3.94 5.43 14.42
CA GLU A 165 -2.48 5.29 14.64
C GLU A 165 -2.14 4.98 16.10
N GLU A 166 -2.91 5.53 17.05
CA GLU A 166 -2.73 5.32 18.48
C GLU A 166 -2.93 3.87 18.92
N GLU A 167 -3.64 3.09 18.12
CA GLU A 167 -3.95 1.68 18.39
C GLU A 167 -2.97 0.69 17.76
N LEU A 168 -2.02 1.16 16.92
CA LEU A 168 -1.11 0.29 16.17
C LEU A 168 0.11 -0.22 16.98
N GLY A 169 0.28 0.17 18.23
CA GLY A 169 1.49 0.01 19.04
C GLY A 169 2.20 -1.35 19.00
N ASN A 170 1.48 -2.48 19.05
CA ASN A 170 2.08 -3.83 19.06
C ASN A 170 1.49 -4.81 18.03
N GLY A 171 0.52 -4.34 17.23
CA GLY A 171 -0.18 -5.14 16.22
C GLY A 171 -1.32 -6.02 16.75
N GLU A 172 -1.57 -6.07 18.07
CA GLU A 172 -2.62 -6.93 18.65
C GLU A 172 -4.03 -6.50 18.24
N VAL A 173 -4.28 -5.18 18.13
CA VAL A 173 -5.58 -4.66 17.69
C VAL A 173 -5.85 -5.12 16.27
N LEU A 174 -4.88 -4.92 15.38
CA LEU A 174 -4.97 -5.34 13.99
C LEU A 174 -5.18 -6.86 13.87
N GLU A 175 -4.42 -7.66 14.62
CA GLU A 175 -4.56 -9.12 14.61
C GLU A 175 -5.98 -9.55 15.01
N ARG A 176 -6.56 -8.92 16.05
CA ARG A 176 -7.96 -9.18 16.45
C ARG A 176 -8.96 -8.78 15.39
N CYS A 177 -8.78 -7.61 14.77
CA CYS A 177 -9.66 -7.14 13.70
C CYS A 177 -9.65 -8.11 12.52
N LEU A 178 -8.47 -8.57 12.11
CA LEU A 178 -8.32 -9.51 11.00
C LEU A 178 -8.82 -10.93 11.31
N ALA A 179 -8.80 -11.33 12.57
CA ALA A 179 -9.28 -12.64 13.02
C ALA A 179 -10.80 -12.69 13.26
N ALA A 180 -11.47 -11.55 13.42
CA ALA A 180 -12.87 -11.47 13.82
C ALA A 180 -13.87 -11.77 12.69
N GLU A 181 -13.43 -11.92 11.44
CA GLU A 181 -14.31 -12.17 10.31
C GLU A 181 -14.79 -13.62 10.25
N GLU A 182 -16.12 -13.80 10.29
CA GLU A 182 -16.79 -15.11 10.25
C GLU A 182 -16.71 -15.82 8.89
N ASP A 183 -16.49 -15.07 7.79
CA ASP A 183 -16.48 -15.58 6.40
C ASP A 183 -15.11 -16.14 5.96
N GLY A 184 -14.34 -16.61 6.91
CA GLY A 184 -13.15 -17.42 6.67
C GLY A 184 -12.15 -16.81 5.68
N CYS A 185 -11.18 -16.12 6.21
CA CYS A 185 -9.84 -15.97 5.63
C CYS A 185 -9.74 -15.53 4.17
N ARG A 186 -10.48 -14.51 3.74
CA ARG A 186 -10.14 -13.86 2.48
C ARG A 186 -8.68 -13.40 2.54
N PRO A 187 -7.92 -13.54 1.46
CA PRO A 187 -6.56 -13.07 1.43
C PRO A 187 -6.50 -11.54 1.54
N LEU A 188 -5.35 -11.03 1.98
CA LEU A 188 -5.07 -9.60 2.08
C LEU A 188 -4.16 -9.15 0.93
N TYR A 189 -4.41 -7.96 0.43
CA TYR A 189 -3.38 -7.13 -0.16
C TYR A 189 -2.99 -6.05 0.85
N ILE A 190 -1.70 -5.76 0.98
CA ILE A 190 -1.19 -4.77 1.95
C ILE A 190 -0.61 -3.59 1.18
N SER A 191 -1.08 -2.39 1.48
CA SER A 191 -0.54 -1.14 0.94
C SER A 191 0.02 -0.30 2.07
N VAL A 192 1.21 0.27 1.88
CA VAL A 192 1.91 1.07 2.89
C VAL A 192 2.34 2.39 2.29
N ASP A 193 1.81 3.50 2.79
CA ASP A 193 2.45 4.80 2.65
C ASP A 193 3.35 5.06 3.87
N LYS A 194 4.61 5.43 3.61
CA LYS A 194 5.57 5.70 4.68
C LYS A 194 5.26 6.97 5.45
N ASP A 195 4.31 7.79 5.00
CA ASP A 195 3.88 8.97 5.73
C ASP A 195 3.13 8.65 7.04
N ILE A 196 2.69 7.38 7.22
CA ILE A 196 2.21 6.91 8.52
C ILE A 196 3.29 6.99 9.60
N LEU A 197 4.57 6.95 9.21
CA LEU A 197 5.70 6.92 10.13
C LEU A 197 6.00 8.32 10.68
N ARG A 198 6.56 8.33 11.89
CA ARG A 198 7.14 9.55 12.44
C ARG A 198 8.39 9.99 11.64
N MET A 199 8.67 11.29 11.65
CA MET A 199 9.76 11.89 10.86
C MET A 199 11.16 11.33 11.19
N GLU A 200 11.36 10.78 12.39
CA GLU A 200 12.63 10.15 12.79
C GLU A 200 12.88 8.81 12.07
N ASP A 201 11.83 8.14 11.60
CA ASP A 201 11.93 6.84 10.94
C ASP A 201 11.85 6.94 9.40
N ALA A 202 11.15 7.93 8.86
CA ALA A 202 11.11 8.24 7.43
C ALA A 202 10.80 9.72 7.21
N VAL A 203 11.28 10.28 6.10
CA VAL A 203 10.89 11.61 5.63
C VAL A 203 10.14 11.46 4.32
N THR A 204 8.98 12.06 4.23
CA THR A 204 8.11 12.05 3.05
C THR A 204 7.76 13.49 2.65
N ASN A 205 7.14 13.67 1.50
CA ASN A 205 6.67 14.96 1.03
C ASN A 205 5.21 15.28 1.43
N TRP A 206 4.59 14.44 2.25
CA TRP A 206 3.24 14.62 2.79
C TRP A 206 3.28 14.83 4.32
N ASP A 207 2.18 15.29 4.89
CA ASP A 207 1.99 15.31 6.33
C ASP A 207 2.17 13.90 6.91
N GLN A 208 2.84 13.80 8.06
CA GLN A 208 3.24 12.51 8.60
C GLN A 208 2.57 12.18 9.93
N GLY A 209 2.32 10.90 10.11
CA GLY A 209 1.88 10.29 11.34
C GLY A 209 2.96 10.20 12.41
N LYS A 210 2.67 9.41 13.43
CA LYS A 210 3.55 9.25 14.61
C LYS A 210 3.90 7.78 14.89
N VAL A 211 3.56 6.87 13.98
CA VAL A 211 3.82 5.45 14.16
C VAL A 211 5.31 5.18 14.08
N GLU A 212 5.83 4.41 15.03
CA GLU A 212 7.22 3.93 14.96
C GLU A 212 7.37 2.83 13.90
N LEU A 213 8.48 2.83 13.17
CA LEU A 213 8.79 1.77 12.19
C LEU A 213 8.68 0.38 12.83
N SER A 214 9.09 0.25 14.09
CA SER A 214 9.02 -1.02 14.83
C SER A 214 7.57 -1.51 15.03
N ALA A 215 6.62 -0.59 15.24
CA ALA A 215 5.20 -0.89 15.38
C ALA A 215 4.57 -1.26 14.04
N LEU A 216 4.86 -0.52 12.97
CA LEU A 216 4.44 -0.83 11.61
C LEU A 216 4.89 -2.23 11.19
N LEU A 217 6.17 -2.56 11.38
CA LEU A 217 6.70 -3.88 11.05
C LEU A 217 6.08 -5.02 11.86
N LYS A 218 5.72 -4.78 13.12
CA LYS A 218 4.97 -5.76 13.94
C LYS A 218 3.56 -5.96 13.40
N SER A 219 2.89 -4.89 13.00
CA SER A 219 1.54 -4.92 12.42
C SER A 219 1.51 -5.66 11.07
N ILE A 220 2.47 -5.40 10.18
CA ILE A 220 2.60 -6.12 8.91
C ILE A 220 2.84 -7.63 9.16
N ARG A 221 3.71 -7.98 10.11
CA ARG A 221 3.95 -9.38 10.46
C ARG A 221 2.72 -10.04 11.08
N ALA A 222 1.96 -9.31 11.91
CA ALA A 222 0.71 -9.80 12.48
C ALA A 222 -0.32 -10.08 11.37
N ALA A 223 -0.47 -9.18 10.41
CA ALA A 223 -1.33 -9.38 9.25
C ALA A 223 -0.95 -10.62 8.44
N GLY A 224 0.34 -10.80 8.14
CA GLY A 224 0.84 -11.97 7.40
C GLY A 224 0.73 -13.30 8.16
N ARG A 225 0.61 -13.26 9.50
CA ARG A 225 0.29 -14.46 10.30
C ARG A 225 -1.22 -14.75 10.32
N ALA A 226 -2.03 -13.70 10.36
CA ALA A 226 -3.49 -13.82 10.43
C ALA A 226 -4.10 -14.26 9.10
N ARG A 227 -3.58 -13.78 7.98
CA ARG A 227 -4.14 -13.98 6.65
C ARG A 227 -3.07 -14.27 5.59
N ARG A 228 -3.46 -15.00 4.54
CA ARG A 228 -2.65 -15.13 3.32
C ARG A 228 -2.51 -13.76 2.64
N VAL A 229 -1.30 -13.36 2.29
CA VAL A 229 -1.01 -12.10 1.61
C VAL A 229 -0.87 -12.36 0.10
N LEU A 230 -1.63 -11.64 -0.71
CA LEU A 230 -1.58 -11.70 -2.18
C LEU A 230 -0.34 -10.98 -2.71
N GLY A 231 -0.02 -9.85 -2.13
CA GLY A 231 1.09 -8.98 -2.46
C GLY A 231 1.07 -7.76 -1.56
N MET A 232 2.09 -6.93 -1.67
CA MET A 232 2.10 -5.64 -0.97
C MET A 232 2.78 -4.57 -1.81
N ASP A 233 2.38 -3.33 -1.59
CA ASP A 233 3.11 -2.19 -2.11
C ASP A 233 3.59 -1.24 -1.01
N VAL A 234 4.54 -0.40 -1.38
CA VAL A 234 5.13 0.62 -0.51
C VAL A 234 5.37 1.87 -1.33
N CYS A 235 4.85 3.00 -0.87
CA CYS A 235 5.16 4.34 -1.38
C CYS A 235 5.64 5.28 -0.27
N GLY A 236 5.69 6.58 -0.56
CA GLY A 236 6.10 7.60 0.41
C GLY A 236 7.60 7.88 0.41
N GLU A 237 8.29 7.75 -0.75
CA GLU A 237 9.66 8.25 -0.89
C GLU A 237 9.67 9.78 -1.01
N GLU A 238 10.71 10.42 -0.50
CA GLU A 238 10.97 11.84 -0.76
C GLU A 238 11.42 12.00 -2.23
N PRO A 239 10.67 12.75 -3.07
CA PRO A 239 10.92 12.82 -4.52
C PRO A 239 12.29 13.41 -4.90
N GLU A 240 12.84 14.31 -4.08
CA GLU A 240 14.10 14.99 -4.37
C GLU A 240 15.35 14.22 -3.90
N GLY A 241 15.13 13.05 -3.28
CA GLY A 241 16.22 12.30 -2.67
C GLY A 241 16.82 13.07 -1.48
N ASN A 242 16.86 12.51 -0.30
CA ASN A 242 17.57 13.10 0.83
C ASN A 242 19.03 13.23 0.47
N ALA A 243 19.45 14.41 0.01
CA ALA A 243 20.84 14.83 0.03
C ALA A 243 21.22 15.08 1.50
N ALA A 244 21.53 14.00 2.22
CA ALA A 244 22.13 14.04 3.54
C ALA A 244 23.65 13.97 3.44
#